data_9fd0ec845f0b6406137e2add688d0a08
#
_entry.id   9fd0ec845f0b6406137e2add688d0a08
#
_cell.length_a   1.000
_cell.length_b   1.000
_cell.length_c   1.000
_cell.angle_alpha   90.00
_cell.angle_beta   90.00
_cell.angle_gamma   90.00
#
_symmetry.space_group_name_H-M   'P 1'
#
loop_
_entity.id
_entity.type
_entity.pdbx_description
1 polymer ?
#
loop_
_entity_poly.entity_id
_entity_poly.type
_entity_poly.pdbx_seq_one_letter_code
_entity_poly.pdbx_strand_id
1 'polypeptide(L)'
;MKKIIHLDSIEKRFADTVVVPSFSLSIEEGEFLTLLGPSGCGKTTLLRMIAGFEQPTTGEIFLDEKPLSHVPPYQRDMNMVFQQYALFPHMTVEQNILFGLKMKKVKAVEQQKRLEEVLQYVQLTELRKRTPKQLSGGQQQRVAIARAIINNPRVLLLDEPLGALDYQLRKSLQLELKNLQKNLGITFIYVTHDQEEAMAMSDRIAVMNKGRIEQIASPAEIYNSPQTLFVATFIGENNIFRENGTNAAVRPEKIKLYPIDSDKDKHKKLGTIADAVFLGNLRKVFIRLEGQDMTVMAHQYAGDGLDWQVGDQVAIGWAQTDEVILPC
;
A
#
# COMPACT_ATOMS: atom_id res chain seq x y z
N MET A 1 6.14 -20.65 -4.82
CA MET A 1 4.67 -20.63 -4.62
C MET A 1 3.98 -20.67 -5.98
N LYS A 2 2.70 -21.08 -6.05
CA LYS A 2 1.94 -21.15 -7.31
C LYS A 2 1.52 -19.75 -7.73
N LYS A 3 1.73 -19.39 -9.00
CA LYS A 3 1.25 -18.11 -9.56
C LYS A 3 -0.27 -18.21 -9.79
N ILE A 4 -1.03 -17.23 -9.31
CA ILE A 4 -2.48 -17.15 -9.52
C ILE A 4 -2.83 -16.18 -10.63
N ILE A 5 -2.15 -15.03 -10.70
CA ILE A 5 -2.29 -14.05 -11.77
C ILE A 5 -0.93 -13.85 -12.44
N HIS A 6 -0.95 -13.80 -13.75
CA HIS A 6 0.20 -13.43 -14.55
C HIS A 6 -0.21 -12.37 -15.57
N LEU A 7 0.46 -11.25 -15.53
CA LEU A 7 0.38 -10.18 -16.51
C LEU A 7 1.58 -10.35 -17.44
N ASP A 8 1.33 -10.57 -18.72
CA ASP A 8 2.40 -10.75 -19.70
C ASP A 8 2.42 -9.57 -20.66
N SER A 9 3.48 -8.76 -20.56
CA SER A 9 3.76 -7.63 -21.44
C SER A 9 2.56 -6.69 -21.67
N ILE A 10 1.76 -6.49 -20.61
CA ILE A 10 0.55 -5.66 -20.70
C ILE A 10 0.89 -4.19 -20.88
N GLU A 11 0.20 -3.53 -21.78
CA GLU A 11 0.24 -2.09 -21.98
C GLU A 11 -1.19 -1.52 -22.02
N LYS A 12 -1.37 -0.29 -21.53
CA LYS A 12 -2.64 0.44 -21.68
C LYS A 12 -2.40 1.84 -22.21
N ARG A 13 -3.08 2.12 -23.34
CA ARG A 13 -3.21 3.45 -23.92
C ARG A 13 -4.65 3.93 -23.87
N PHE A 14 -4.83 5.21 -23.69
CA PHE A 14 -6.08 5.92 -23.96
C PHE A 14 -5.79 6.97 -25.02
N ALA A 15 -6.38 6.81 -26.20
CA ALA A 15 -5.99 7.55 -27.41
C ALA A 15 -4.47 7.50 -27.60
N ASP A 16 -3.79 8.65 -27.64
CA ASP A 16 -2.35 8.73 -27.85
C ASP A 16 -1.50 8.67 -26.56
N THR A 17 -2.17 8.62 -25.39
CA THR A 17 -1.49 8.65 -24.11
C THR A 17 -1.26 7.24 -23.56
N VAL A 18 0.00 6.88 -23.34
CA VAL A 18 0.39 5.65 -22.61
C VAL A 18 0.22 5.88 -21.11
N VAL A 19 -0.78 5.24 -20.51
CA VAL A 19 -1.04 5.33 -19.06
C VAL A 19 -0.29 4.23 -18.30
N VAL A 20 -0.20 3.05 -18.89
CA VAL A 20 0.56 1.92 -18.34
C VAL A 20 1.48 1.42 -19.46
N PRO A 21 2.78 1.75 -19.43
CA PRO A 21 3.77 1.17 -20.35
C PRO A 21 3.89 -0.33 -20.18
N SER A 22 4.35 -1.02 -21.21
CA SER A 22 4.46 -2.49 -21.20
C SER A 22 5.31 -3.00 -20.04
N PHE A 23 4.74 -3.91 -19.24
CA PHE A 23 5.45 -4.66 -18.20
C PHE A 23 4.82 -6.02 -17.94
N SER A 24 5.54 -6.88 -17.23
CA SER A 24 5.07 -8.19 -16.77
C SER A 24 5.11 -8.28 -15.26
N LEU A 25 4.11 -8.95 -14.66
CA LEU A 25 3.99 -9.12 -13.22
C LEU A 25 3.37 -10.48 -12.91
N SER A 26 3.92 -11.19 -11.93
CA SER A 26 3.31 -12.41 -11.39
C SER A 26 2.89 -12.21 -9.94
N ILE A 27 1.69 -12.66 -9.60
CA ILE A 27 1.11 -12.60 -8.26
C ILE A 27 0.89 -14.04 -7.79
N GLU A 28 1.32 -14.34 -6.56
CA GLU A 28 1.26 -15.68 -5.99
C GLU A 28 -0.10 -15.98 -5.35
N GLU A 29 -0.46 -17.26 -5.27
CA GLU A 29 -1.71 -17.69 -4.64
C GLU A 29 -1.64 -17.46 -3.12
N GLY A 30 -2.67 -16.80 -2.56
CA GLY A 30 -2.73 -16.44 -1.14
C GLY A 30 -1.88 -15.22 -0.75
N GLU A 31 -1.27 -14.52 -1.72
CA GLU A 31 -0.47 -13.31 -1.48
C GLU A 31 -1.36 -12.09 -1.21
N PHE A 32 -0.89 -11.21 -0.33
CA PHE A 32 -1.39 -9.84 -0.19
C PHE A 32 -0.44 -8.89 -0.94
N LEU A 33 -0.74 -8.60 -2.20
CA LEU A 33 0.03 -7.64 -3.01
C LEU A 33 -0.59 -6.25 -2.94
N THR A 34 0.20 -5.23 -2.60
CA THR A 34 -0.23 -3.83 -2.67
C THR A 34 0.38 -3.11 -3.87
N LEU A 35 -0.46 -2.42 -4.64
CA LEU A 35 -0.06 -1.44 -5.65
C LEU A 35 -0.02 -0.07 -4.96
N LEU A 36 1.17 0.46 -4.72
CA LEU A 36 1.41 1.72 -4.01
C LEU A 36 1.99 2.77 -4.97
N GLY A 37 1.57 4.01 -4.85
CA GLY A 37 2.14 5.10 -5.66
C GLY A 37 1.29 6.38 -5.60
N PRO A 38 1.77 7.49 -6.16
CA PRO A 38 1.05 8.75 -6.18
C PRO A 38 -0.26 8.66 -6.99
N SER A 39 -1.14 9.63 -6.78
CA SER A 39 -2.38 9.72 -7.56
C SER A 39 -2.08 9.86 -9.05
N GLY A 40 -2.86 9.18 -9.88
CA GLY A 40 -2.71 9.22 -11.34
C GLY A 40 -1.56 8.36 -11.92
N CYS A 41 -0.83 7.57 -11.12
CA CYS A 41 0.25 6.72 -11.64
C CYS A 41 -0.22 5.40 -12.29
N GLY A 42 -1.53 5.16 -12.47
CA GLY A 42 -2.05 4.01 -13.20
C GLY A 42 -2.53 2.82 -12.37
N LYS A 43 -2.49 2.86 -11.03
CA LYS A 43 -2.91 1.77 -10.12
C LYS A 43 -4.33 1.26 -10.39
N THR A 44 -5.32 2.17 -10.34
CA THR A 44 -6.72 1.84 -10.59
C THR A 44 -6.94 1.33 -12.02
N THR A 45 -6.21 1.87 -13.00
CA THR A 45 -6.26 1.37 -14.39
C THR A 45 -5.78 -0.08 -14.46
N LEU A 46 -4.65 -0.40 -13.81
CA LEU A 46 -4.14 -1.76 -13.73
C LEU A 46 -5.14 -2.70 -13.02
N LEU A 47 -5.70 -2.27 -11.89
CA LEU A 47 -6.69 -3.04 -11.16
C LEU A 47 -7.94 -3.32 -12.03
N ARG A 48 -8.41 -2.32 -12.78
CA ARG A 48 -9.55 -2.45 -13.70
C ARG A 48 -9.27 -3.38 -14.87
N MET A 49 -8.04 -3.41 -15.38
CA MET A 49 -7.64 -4.38 -16.40
C MET A 49 -7.70 -5.81 -15.86
N ILE A 50 -7.17 -6.05 -14.67
CA ILE A 50 -7.26 -7.36 -14.00
C ILE A 50 -8.72 -7.74 -13.77
N ALA A 51 -9.55 -6.82 -13.31
CA ALA A 51 -11.00 -7.04 -13.08
C ALA A 51 -11.82 -7.24 -14.38
N GLY A 52 -11.29 -6.80 -15.53
CA GLY A 52 -11.96 -6.88 -16.84
C GLY A 52 -12.89 -5.71 -17.16
N PHE A 53 -12.84 -4.63 -16.38
CA PHE A 53 -13.56 -3.37 -16.71
C PHE A 53 -12.82 -2.54 -17.76
N GLU A 54 -11.52 -2.80 -17.92
CA GLU A 54 -10.68 -2.25 -18.99
C GLU A 54 -9.97 -3.40 -19.70
N GLN A 55 -9.71 -3.24 -21.01
CA GLN A 55 -8.90 -4.19 -21.75
C GLN A 55 -7.48 -3.63 -21.87
N PRO A 56 -6.42 -4.44 -21.74
CA PRO A 56 -5.09 -4.03 -22.14
C PRO A 56 -5.07 -3.69 -23.65
N THR A 57 -4.24 -2.72 -24.04
CA THR A 57 -4.04 -2.37 -25.44
C THR A 57 -3.19 -3.44 -26.13
N THR A 58 -2.18 -3.95 -25.42
CA THR A 58 -1.36 -5.09 -25.83
C THR A 58 -1.06 -5.98 -24.64
N GLY A 59 -0.57 -7.18 -24.88
CA GLY A 59 -0.26 -8.17 -23.87
C GLY A 59 -1.49 -8.95 -23.39
N GLU A 60 -1.30 -9.84 -22.42
CA GLU A 60 -2.33 -10.76 -21.95
C GLU A 60 -2.35 -10.87 -20.42
N ILE A 61 -3.52 -11.09 -19.85
CA ILE A 61 -3.72 -11.34 -18.43
C ILE A 61 -4.21 -12.76 -18.25
N PHE A 62 -3.56 -13.52 -17.36
CA PHE A 62 -3.91 -14.90 -17.06
C PHE A 62 -4.38 -15.02 -15.60
N LEU A 63 -5.41 -15.84 -15.38
CA LEU A 63 -5.80 -16.35 -14.07
C LEU A 63 -5.65 -17.87 -14.08
N ASP A 64 -4.76 -18.40 -13.23
CA ASP A 64 -4.48 -19.82 -13.17
C ASP A 64 -4.20 -20.40 -14.57
N GLU A 65 -3.26 -19.78 -15.30
CA GLU A 65 -2.83 -20.11 -16.68
C GLU A 65 -3.90 -19.94 -17.78
N LYS A 66 -5.12 -19.52 -17.41
CA LYS A 66 -6.20 -19.28 -18.39
C LYS A 66 -6.23 -17.81 -18.80
N PRO A 67 -6.20 -17.49 -20.10
CA PRO A 67 -6.25 -16.11 -20.57
C PRO A 67 -7.60 -15.46 -20.24
N LEU A 68 -7.56 -14.17 -19.88
CA LEU A 68 -8.75 -13.40 -19.47
C LEU A 68 -9.21 -12.36 -20.50
N SER A 69 -8.51 -12.18 -21.64
CA SER A 69 -8.77 -11.09 -22.60
C SER A 69 -10.23 -11.00 -23.07
N HIS A 70 -10.91 -12.14 -23.23
CA HIS A 70 -12.30 -12.18 -23.68
C HIS A 70 -13.29 -12.59 -22.58
N VAL A 71 -12.82 -12.72 -21.32
CA VAL A 71 -13.67 -13.09 -20.20
C VAL A 71 -14.26 -11.81 -19.58
N PRO A 72 -15.59 -11.63 -19.61
CA PRO A 72 -16.21 -10.44 -19.01
C PRO A 72 -16.06 -10.46 -17.47
N PRO A 73 -16.15 -9.30 -16.79
CA PRO A 73 -15.93 -9.19 -15.35
C PRO A 73 -16.73 -10.17 -14.50
N TYR A 74 -18.00 -10.40 -14.82
CA TYR A 74 -18.90 -11.25 -14.05
C TYR A 74 -18.62 -12.76 -14.18
N GLN A 75 -17.76 -13.16 -15.13
CA GLN A 75 -17.32 -14.56 -15.32
C GLN A 75 -15.91 -14.80 -14.79
N ARG A 76 -15.17 -13.75 -14.40
CA ARG A 76 -13.87 -13.90 -13.77
C ARG A 76 -14.05 -14.38 -12.33
N ASP A 77 -13.23 -15.36 -11.91
CA ASP A 77 -13.26 -15.86 -10.53
C ASP A 77 -12.52 -14.90 -9.57
N MET A 78 -12.94 -13.65 -9.63
CA MET A 78 -12.46 -12.57 -8.78
C MET A 78 -13.58 -11.59 -8.50
N ASN A 79 -13.49 -10.86 -7.39
CA ASN A 79 -14.42 -9.81 -7.03
C ASN A 79 -13.68 -8.50 -6.75
N MET A 80 -14.35 -7.37 -6.95
CA MET A 80 -13.78 -6.04 -6.74
C MET A 80 -14.61 -5.26 -5.72
N VAL A 81 -13.93 -4.60 -4.79
CA VAL A 81 -14.47 -3.57 -3.91
C VAL A 81 -14.01 -2.22 -4.43
N PHE A 82 -14.95 -1.37 -4.79
CA PHE A 82 -14.70 -0.04 -5.33
C PHE A 82 -14.48 0.98 -4.20
N GLN A 83 -13.78 2.06 -4.49
CA GLN A 83 -13.49 3.15 -3.56
C GLN A 83 -14.76 3.73 -2.90
N GLN A 84 -15.88 3.82 -3.62
CA GLN A 84 -17.17 4.28 -3.10
C GLN A 84 -18.08 3.14 -2.63
N TYR A 85 -17.51 1.94 -2.37
CA TYR A 85 -18.22 0.72 -1.94
C TYR A 85 -19.30 0.22 -2.89
N ALA A 86 -19.94 1.05 -3.70
CA ALA A 86 -20.98 0.74 -4.67
C ALA A 86 -22.11 -0.16 -4.10
N LEU A 87 -22.58 0.12 -2.89
CA LEU A 87 -23.68 -0.59 -2.27
C LEU A 87 -25.00 -0.22 -2.93
N PHE A 88 -25.92 -1.17 -3.03
CA PHE A 88 -27.29 -0.93 -3.48
C PHE A 88 -28.07 -0.19 -2.39
N PRO A 89 -28.43 1.11 -2.58
CA PRO A 89 -28.95 1.94 -1.50
C PRO A 89 -30.35 1.55 -1.02
N HIS A 90 -31.11 0.85 -1.87
CA HIS A 90 -32.47 0.37 -1.59
C HIS A 90 -32.52 -1.04 -1.01
N MET A 91 -31.38 -1.71 -0.89
CA MET A 91 -31.25 -3.05 -0.33
C MET A 91 -30.74 -3.01 1.11
N THR A 92 -31.16 -3.96 1.94
CA THR A 92 -30.57 -4.18 3.27
C THR A 92 -29.15 -4.73 3.17
N VAL A 93 -28.43 -4.80 4.31
CA VAL A 93 -27.11 -5.44 4.42
C VAL A 93 -27.16 -6.87 3.89
N GLU A 94 -28.09 -7.70 4.39
CA GLU A 94 -28.21 -9.10 3.93
C GLU A 94 -28.55 -9.21 2.43
N GLN A 95 -29.38 -8.31 1.90
CA GLN A 95 -29.72 -8.33 0.49
C GLN A 95 -28.53 -7.92 -0.39
N ASN A 96 -27.75 -6.91 0.04
CA ASN A 96 -26.50 -6.52 -0.63
C ASN A 96 -25.52 -7.69 -0.68
N ILE A 97 -25.30 -8.38 0.47
CA ILE A 97 -24.38 -9.51 0.57
C ILE A 97 -24.83 -10.65 -0.33
N LEU A 98 -26.09 -11.03 -0.23
CA LEU A 98 -26.65 -12.17 -0.98
C LEU A 98 -26.78 -11.94 -2.49
N PHE A 99 -26.63 -10.69 -2.97
CA PHE A 99 -26.89 -10.34 -4.36
C PHE A 99 -26.15 -11.26 -5.36
N GLY A 100 -24.84 -11.44 -5.16
CA GLY A 100 -24.02 -12.25 -6.05
C GLY A 100 -24.44 -13.73 -6.09
N LEU A 101 -24.77 -14.32 -4.93
CA LEU A 101 -25.24 -15.70 -4.85
C LEU A 101 -26.60 -15.89 -5.52
N LYS A 102 -27.50 -14.91 -5.42
CA LYS A 102 -28.79 -14.92 -6.13
C LYS A 102 -28.60 -14.89 -7.64
N MET A 103 -27.69 -14.03 -8.16
CA MET A 103 -27.38 -13.99 -9.59
C MET A 103 -26.78 -15.31 -10.09
N LYS A 104 -25.96 -15.97 -9.29
CA LYS A 104 -25.40 -17.29 -9.58
C LYS A 104 -26.41 -18.44 -9.35
N LYS A 105 -27.66 -18.14 -8.95
CA LYS A 105 -28.74 -19.13 -8.68
C LYS A 105 -28.33 -20.21 -7.65
N VAL A 106 -27.52 -19.84 -6.66
CA VAL A 106 -27.15 -20.74 -5.56
C VAL A 106 -28.40 -21.11 -4.76
N LYS A 107 -28.49 -22.36 -4.26
CA LYS A 107 -29.64 -22.84 -3.47
C LYS A 107 -29.83 -22.01 -2.19
N ALA A 108 -31.07 -21.74 -1.80
CA ALA A 108 -31.40 -20.87 -0.64
C ALA A 108 -30.75 -21.32 0.67
N VAL A 109 -30.69 -22.63 0.92
CA VAL A 109 -30.05 -23.19 2.11
C VAL A 109 -28.56 -22.84 2.17
N GLU A 110 -27.85 -22.95 1.05
CA GLU A 110 -26.43 -22.60 0.94
C GLU A 110 -26.23 -21.07 1.03
N GLN A 111 -27.13 -20.28 0.44
CA GLN A 111 -27.09 -18.81 0.59
C GLN A 111 -27.18 -18.40 2.06
N GLN A 112 -28.12 -18.99 2.81
CA GLN A 112 -28.29 -18.67 4.23
C GLN A 112 -27.09 -19.07 5.07
N LYS A 113 -26.53 -20.27 4.84
CA LYS A 113 -25.34 -20.76 5.52
C LYS A 113 -24.16 -19.78 5.33
N ARG A 114 -23.84 -19.43 4.08
CA ARG A 114 -22.73 -18.50 3.76
C ARG A 114 -23.01 -17.10 4.30
N LEU A 115 -24.26 -16.66 4.31
CA LEU A 115 -24.62 -15.36 4.85
C LEU A 115 -24.31 -15.28 6.36
N GLU A 116 -24.71 -16.28 7.14
CA GLU A 116 -24.43 -16.30 8.58
C GLU A 116 -22.92 -16.32 8.86
N GLU A 117 -22.16 -17.14 8.14
CA GLU A 117 -20.70 -17.20 8.26
C GLU A 117 -20.06 -15.84 7.96
N VAL A 118 -20.42 -15.22 6.84
CA VAL A 118 -19.85 -13.94 6.44
C VAL A 118 -20.25 -12.80 7.38
N LEU A 119 -21.53 -12.74 7.82
CA LEU A 119 -22.00 -11.72 8.78
C LEU A 119 -21.23 -11.79 10.11
N GLN A 120 -20.90 -12.98 10.58
CA GLN A 120 -20.06 -13.16 11.77
C GLN A 120 -18.64 -12.66 11.53
N TYR A 121 -18.01 -13.01 10.41
CA TYR A 121 -16.66 -12.57 10.04
C TYR A 121 -16.52 -11.05 10.03
N VAL A 122 -17.51 -10.37 9.44
CA VAL A 122 -17.46 -8.90 9.31
C VAL A 122 -18.16 -8.17 10.46
N GLN A 123 -18.65 -8.90 11.48
CA GLN A 123 -19.32 -8.36 12.68
C GLN A 123 -20.55 -7.49 12.35
N LEU A 124 -21.39 -7.91 11.42
CA LEU A 124 -22.57 -7.19 10.96
C LEU A 124 -23.90 -7.91 11.28
N THR A 125 -23.91 -8.95 12.09
CA THR A 125 -25.08 -9.78 12.38
C THR A 125 -26.28 -8.93 12.85
N GLU A 126 -26.06 -8.03 13.80
CA GLU A 126 -27.12 -7.15 14.35
C GLU A 126 -27.61 -6.08 13.37
N LEU A 127 -26.84 -5.83 12.31
CA LEU A 127 -27.11 -4.78 11.32
C LEU A 127 -27.74 -5.32 10.04
N ARG A 128 -27.99 -6.64 9.95
CA ARG A 128 -28.39 -7.34 8.72
C ARG A 128 -29.63 -6.73 8.00
N LYS A 129 -30.56 -6.14 8.75
CA LYS A 129 -31.80 -5.54 8.21
C LYS A 129 -31.66 -4.06 7.90
N ARG A 130 -30.56 -3.40 8.24
CA ARG A 130 -30.33 -1.97 7.95
C ARG A 130 -30.02 -1.76 6.47
N THR A 131 -30.33 -0.57 5.97
CA THR A 131 -29.93 -0.10 4.63
C THR A 131 -28.61 0.67 4.72
N PRO A 132 -27.85 0.85 3.63
CA PRO A 132 -26.58 1.60 3.63
C PRO A 132 -26.65 2.97 4.25
N LYS A 133 -27.75 3.71 4.08
CA LYS A 133 -27.95 5.05 4.68
C LYS A 133 -27.94 5.05 6.22
N GLN A 134 -28.18 3.90 6.85
CA GLN A 134 -28.25 3.73 8.29
C GLN A 134 -26.93 3.21 8.89
N LEU A 135 -25.87 3.15 8.08
CA LEU A 135 -24.57 2.60 8.44
C LEU A 135 -23.49 3.68 8.41
N SER A 136 -22.50 3.56 9.32
CA SER A 136 -21.27 4.35 9.23
C SER A 136 -20.44 3.95 8.01
N GLY A 137 -19.46 4.78 7.61
CA GLY A 137 -18.57 4.49 6.48
C GLY A 137 -17.84 3.15 6.64
N GLY A 138 -17.30 2.85 7.82
CA GLY A 138 -16.65 1.57 8.08
C GLY A 138 -17.62 0.38 8.04
N GLN A 139 -18.87 0.54 8.48
CA GLN A 139 -19.90 -0.49 8.35
C GLN A 139 -20.27 -0.72 6.89
N GLN A 140 -20.39 0.34 6.07
CA GLN A 140 -20.63 0.23 4.63
C GLN A 140 -19.49 -0.51 3.92
N GLN A 141 -18.25 -0.22 4.29
CA GLN A 141 -17.08 -0.91 3.79
C GLN A 141 -17.13 -2.41 4.11
N ARG A 142 -17.41 -2.77 5.38
CA ARG A 142 -17.55 -4.18 5.78
C ARG A 142 -18.65 -4.90 4.98
N VAL A 143 -19.76 -4.22 4.66
CA VAL A 143 -20.82 -4.77 3.79
C VAL A 143 -20.28 -5.00 2.38
N ALA A 144 -19.49 -4.07 1.82
CA ALA A 144 -18.92 -4.23 0.48
C ALA A 144 -17.92 -5.39 0.41
N ILE A 145 -17.09 -5.55 1.43
CA ILE A 145 -16.18 -6.68 1.57
C ILE A 145 -16.96 -7.98 1.71
N ALA A 146 -17.97 -8.04 2.59
CA ALA A 146 -18.83 -9.20 2.79
C ALA A 146 -19.51 -9.63 1.49
N ARG A 147 -20.04 -8.68 0.71
CA ARG A 147 -20.62 -8.90 -0.61
C ARG A 147 -19.62 -9.50 -1.61
N ALA A 148 -18.35 -9.10 -1.50
CA ALA A 148 -17.30 -9.60 -2.37
C ALA A 148 -16.86 -11.02 -1.98
N ILE A 149 -16.66 -11.32 -0.68
CA ILE A 149 -16.11 -12.59 -0.23
C ILE A 149 -17.15 -13.73 -0.19
N ILE A 150 -18.45 -13.44 -0.07
CA ILE A 150 -19.49 -14.48 0.00
C ILE A 150 -19.52 -15.42 -1.23
N ASN A 151 -19.01 -14.92 -2.36
CA ASN A 151 -18.90 -15.68 -3.60
C ASN A 151 -17.71 -16.64 -3.62
N ASN A 152 -16.88 -16.68 -2.57
CA ASN A 152 -15.63 -17.44 -2.46
C ASN A 152 -14.70 -17.20 -3.67
N PRO A 153 -14.35 -15.93 -3.99
CA PRO A 153 -13.48 -15.64 -5.13
C PRO A 153 -12.05 -16.12 -4.85
N ARG A 154 -11.31 -16.48 -5.88
CA ARG A 154 -9.87 -16.77 -5.74
C ARG A 154 -9.04 -15.52 -5.52
N VAL A 155 -9.49 -14.38 -6.05
CA VAL A 155 -8.81 -13.09 -5.95
C VAL A 155 -9.80 -12.01 -5.53
N LEU A 156 -9.41 -11.20 -4.55
CA LEU A 156 -10.13 -10.00 -4.14
C LEU A 156 -9.34 -8.74 -4.52
N LEU A 157 -9.97 -7.89 -5.30
CA LEU A 157 -9.42 -6.61 -5.77
C LEU A 157 -10.00 -5.49 -4.92
N LEU A 158 -9.16 -4.63 -4.35
CA LEU A 158 -9.56 -3.57 -3.42
C LEU A 158 -9.01 -2.22 -3.92
N ASP A 159 -9.88 -1.33 -4.36
CA ASP A 159 -9.51 -0.01 -4.89
C ASP A 159 -9.69 1.07 -3.82
N GLU A 160 -8.62 1.46 -3.15
CA GLU A 160 -8.56 2.44 -2.04
C GLU A 160 -9.69 2.28 -1.00
N PRO A 161 -9.93 1.07 -0.46
CA PRO A 161 -11.14 0.82 0.32
C PRO A 161 -11.16 1.56 1.67
N LEU A 162 -10.00 2.02 2.19
CA LEU A 162 -9.89 2.70 3.49
C LEU A 162 -9.77 4.22 3.37
N GLY A 163 -9.71 4.78 2.15
CA GLY A 163 -9.38 6.18 1.90
C GLY A 163 -10.34 7.21 2.51
N ALA A 164 -11.63 6.85 2.70
CA ALA A 164 -12.67 7.75 3.21
C ALA A 164 -12.89 7.66 4.73
N LEU A 165 -12.04 6.94 5.47
CA LEU A 165 -12.22 6.68 6.90
C LEU A 165 -11.31 7.54 7.78
N ASP A 166 -11.76 7.81 9.01
CA ASP A 166 -10.92 8.42 10.04
C ASP A 166 -9.75 7.52 10.45
N TYR A 167 -8.74 8.11 11.08
CA TYR A 167 -7.47 7.43 11.37
C TYR A 167 -7.63 6.19 12.28
N GLN A 168 -8.42 6.28 13.36
CA GLN A 168 -8.56 5.16 14.31
C GLN A 168 -9.30 3.99 13.69
N LEU A 169 -10.39 4.26 12.98
CA LEU A 169 -11.17 3.25 12.29
C LEU A 169 -10.35 2.60 11.17
N ARG A 170 -9.55 3.39 10.44
CA ARG A 170 -8.63 2.90 9.41
C ARG A 170 -7.64 1.88 9.98
N LYS A 171 -6.97 2.19 11.10
CA LYS A 171 -6.02 1.28 11.77
C LYS A 171 -6.66 -0.03 12.21
N SER A 172 -7.87 0.03 12.78
CA SER A 172 -8.61 -1.18 13.16
C SER A 172 -8.91 -2.05 11.93
N LEU A 173 -9.42 -1.45 10.87
CA LEU A 173 -9.80 -2.16 9.64
C LEU A 173 -8.60 -2.72 8.86
N GLN A 174 -7.42 -2.11 8.93
CA GLN A 174 -6.18 -2.68 8.36
C GLN A 174 -5.89 -4.07 8.96
N LEU A 175 -5.91 -4.17 10.30
CA LEU A 175 -5.69 -5.45 11.00
C LEU A 175 -6.77 -6.48 10.65
N GLU A 176 -8.03 -6.05 10.61
CA GLU A 176 -9.15 -6.91 10.23
C GLU A 176 -9.00 -7.46 8.82
N LEU A 177 -8.62 -6.61 7.84
CA LEU A 177 -8.41 -7.03 6.45
C LEU A 177 -7.26 -8.02 6.31
N LYS A 178 -6.14 -7.79 7.00
CA LYS A 178 -5.01 -8.72 6.99
C LYS A 178 -5.39 -10.07 7.60
N ASN A 179 -6.10 -10.06 8.72
CA ASN A 179 -6.58 -11.29 9.37
C ASN A 179 -7.61 -12.01 8.49
N LEU A 180 -8.52 -11.26 7.87
CA LEU A 180 -9.50 -11.81 6.93
C LEU A 180 -8.81 -12.53 5.76
N GLN A 181 -7.82 -11.90 5.15
CA GLN A 181 -7.07 -12.49 4.04
C GLN A 181 -6.39 -13.80 4.45
N LYS A 182 -5.70 -13.80 5.61
CA LYS A 182 -5.05 -15.01 6.15
C LYS A 182 -6.03 -16.13 6.44
N ASN A 183 -7.17 -15.81 7.07
CA ASN A 183 -8.18 -16.81 7.44
C ASN A 183 -8.87 -17.43 6.23
N LEU A 184 -9.09 -16.65 5.18
CA LEU A 184 -9.73 -17.11 3.94
C LEU A 184 -8.74 -17.78 2.97
N GLY A 185 -7.43 -17.50 3.09
CA GLY A 185 -6.40 -18.01 2.19
C GLY A 185 -6.53 -17.56 0.73
N ILE A 186 -7.26 -16.46 0.48
CA ILE A 186 -7.46 -15.91 -0.86
C ILE A 186 -6.41 -14.84 -1.18
N THR A 187 -6.16 -14.61 -2.47
CA THR A 187 -5.22 -13.60 -2.93
C THR A 187 -5.86 -12.22 -2.89
N PHE A 188 -5.15 -11.23 -2.31
CA PHE A 188 -5.58 -9.83 -2.31
C PHE A 188 -4.70 -9.00 -3.23
N ILE A 189 -5.31 -8.15 -4.06
CA ILE A 189 -4.64 -7.06 -4.76
C ILE A 189 -5.24 -5.77 -4.24
N TYR A 190 -4.44 -5.00 -3.54
CA TYR A 190 -4.83 -3.81 -2.80
C TYR A 190 -4.23 -2.56 -3.44
N VAL A 191 -5.04 -1.57 -3.74
CA VAL A 191 -4.58 -0.27 -4.24
C VAL A 191 -4.67 0.75 -3.12
N THR A 192 -3.59 1.48 -2.90
CA THR A 192 -3.56 2.62 -1.98
C THR A 192 -2.52 3.65 -2.40
N HIS A 193 -2.62 4.85 -1.87
CA HIS A 193 -1.57 5.87 -1.85
C HIS A 193 -0.97 6.06 -0.44
N ASP A 194 -1.50 5.35 0.56
CA ASP A 194 -1.05 5.40 1.96
C ASP A 194 0.07 4.37 2.18
N GLN A 195 1.25 4.87 2.56
CA GLN A 195 2.44 4.05 2.78
C GLN A 195 2.30 3.17 4.03
N GLU A 196 1.64 3.68 5.09
CA GLU A 196 1.45 2.92 6.32
C GLU A 196 0.54 1.71 6.09
N GLU A 197 -0.51 1.87 5.27
CA GLU A 197 -1.37 0.75 4.85
C GLU A 197 -0.55 -0.32 4.12
N ALA A 198 0.23 0.09 3.11
CA ALA A 198 1.04 -0.82 2.34
C ALA A 198 2.07 -1.56 3.21
N MET A 199 2.78 -0.84 4.09
CA MET A 199 3.78 -1.43 4.99
C MET A 199 3.18 -2.40 6.01
N ALA A 200 1.99 -2.10 6.55
CA ALA A 200 1.37 -2.90 7.61
C ALA A 200 0.73 -4.21 7.11
N MET A 201 0.19 -4.21 5.89
CA MET A 201 -0.67 -5.31 5.45
C MET A 201 -0.01 -6.24 4.42
N SER A 202 0.93 -5.74 3.60
CA SER A 202 1.38 -6.45 2.41
C SER A 202 2.41 -7.54 2.69
N ASP A 203 2.38 -8.58 1.88
CA ASP A 203 3.48 -9.52 1.74
C ASP A 203 4.51 -8.97 0.74
N ARG A 204 4.03 -8.36 -0.36
CA ARG A 204 4.82 -7.59 -1.33
C ARG A 204 4.14 -6.28 -1.69
N ILE A 205 4.97 -5.26 -1.97
CA ILE A 205 4.53 -3.95 -2.46
C ILE A 205 5.10 -3.74 -3.85
N ALA A 206 4.24 -3.42 -4.82
CA ALA A 206 4.64 -2.90 -6.12
C ALA A 206 4.54 -1.36 -6.08
N VAL A 207 5.69 -0.68 -6.01
CA VAL A 207 5.74 0.79 -6.04
C VAL A 207 5.63 1.24 -7.49
N MET A 208 4.58 2.01 -7.78
CA MET A 208 4.27 2.50 -9.13
C MET A 208 4.52 4.00 -9.26
N ASN A 209 5.10 4.39 -10.40
CA ASN A 209 5.33 5.78 -10.77
C ASN A 209 5.13 5.96 -12.29
N LYS A 210 4.34 6.94 -12.71
CA LYS A 210 4.10 7.24 -14.14
C LYS A 210 3.79 6.00 -14.99
N GLY A 211 2.95 5.14 -14.48
CA GLY A 211 2.52 3.90 -15.15
C GLY A 211 3.49 2.72 -15.05
N ARG A 212 4.71 2.92 -14.54
CA ARG A 212 5.76 1.89 -14.40
C ARG A 212 5.83 1.36 -12.98
N ILE A 213 6.31 0.14 -12.86
CA ILE A 213 6.69 -0.42 -11.57
C ILE A 213 8.18 -0.07 -11.35
N GLU A 214 8.46 0.71 -10.30
CA GLU A 214 9.81 1.12 -9.91
C GLU A 214 10.53 0.01 -9.13
N GLN A 215 9.78 -0.68 -8.26
CA GLN A 215 10.31 -1.77 -7.44
C GLN A 215 9.16 -2.66 -6.96
N ILE A 216 9.40 -3.97 -6.87
CA ILE A 216 8.51 -4.93 -6.20
C ILE A 216 9.34 -5.73 -5.21
N ALA A 217 8.98 -5.63 -3.94
CA ALA A 217 9.67 -6.36 -2.86
C ALA A 217 8.80 -6.44 -1.60
N SER A 218 9.29 -7.10 -0.57
CA SER A 218 8.69 -7.06 0.76
C SER A 218 8.70 -5.64 1.34
N PRO A 219 7.79 -5.29 2.29
CA PRO A 219 7.80 -3.98 2.94
C PRO A 219 9.17 -3.59 3.51
N ALA A 220 9.86 -4.54 4.15
CA ALA A 220 11.17 -4.29 4.74
C ALA A 220 12.24 -3.98 3.68
N GLU A 221 12.24 -4.68 2.54
CA GLU A 221 13.16 -4.40 1.44
C GLU A 221 12.87 -3.07 0.75
N ILE A 222 11.57 -2.73 0.51
CA ILE A 222 11.17 -1.44 -0.05
C ILE A 222 11.68 -0.27 0.82
N TYR A 223 11.62 -0.43 2.15
CA TYR A 223 12.05 0.59 3.10
C TYR A 223 13.58 0.68 3.24
N ASN A 224 14.24 -0.47 3.44
CA ASN A 224 15.66 -0.53 3.77
C ASN A 224 16.58 -0.56 2.55
N SER A 225 16.09 -1.01 1.39
CA SER A 225 16.89 -1.23 0.18
C SER A 225 16.15 -0.69 -1.06
N PRO A 226 15.79 0.61 -1.10
CA PRO A 226 15.18 1.21 -2.27
C PRO A 226 16.11 1.09 -3.48
N GLN A 227 15.55 0.76 -4.65
CA GLN A 227 16.32 0.55 -5.88
C GLN A 227 16.44 1.80 -6.75
N THR A 228 15.56 2.78 -6.54
CA THR A 228 15.57 4.04 -7.31
C THR A 228 15.46 5.24 -6.38
N LEU A 229 15.91 6.40 -6.85
CA LEU A 229 15.76 7.65 -6.13
C LEU A 229 14.28 7.96 -5.84
N PHE A 230 13.40 7.60 -6.79
CA PHE A 230 11.95 7.75 -6.57
C PHE A 230 11.49 6.94 -5.36
N VAL A 231 11.81 5.64 -5.30
CA VAL A 231 11.40 4.80 -4.17
C VAL A 231 11.97 5.32 -2.85
N ALA A 232 13.26 5.69 -2.83
CA ALA A 232 13.91 6.23 -1.64
C ALA A 232 13.23 7.51 -1.10
N THR A 233 12.78 8.40 -1.99
CA THR A 233 12.14 9.67 -1.62
C THR A 233 10.63 9.56 -1.42
N PHE A 234 9.98 8.62 -2.09
CA PHE A 234 8.55 8.40 -1.97
C PHE A 234 8.19 7.58 -0.72
N ILE A 235 9.05 6.64 -0.31
CA ILE A 235 8.79 5.76 0.84
C ILE A 235 9.47 6.29 2.09
N GLY A 236 8.67 6.81 3.02
CA GLY A 236 9.15 7.41 4.25
C GLY A 236 10.02 8.64 3.98
N GLU A 237 10.75 9.08 5.00
CA GLU A 237 11.69 10.19 4.92
C GLU A 237 13.11 9.68 4.64
N ASN A 238 13.91 10.46 3.90
CA ASN A 238 15.28 10.10 3.57
C ASN A 238 16.17 11.35 3.43
N ASN A 239 17.42 11.25 3.84
CA ASN A 239 18.45 12.23 3.52
C ASN A 239 19.19 11.75 2.27
N ILE A 240 19.23 12.56 1.22
CA ILE A 240 19.90 12.22 -0.05
C ILE A 240 21.18 13.04 -0.16
N PHE A 241 22.32 12.40 0.06
CA PHE A 241 23.64 12.98 -0.13
C PHE A 241 24.07 12.77 -1.59
N ARG A 242 24.41 13.87 -2.27
CA ARG A 242 24.89 13.83 -3.65
C ARG A 242 26.39 14.09 -3.66
N GLU A 243 27.18 13.06 -3.89
CA GLU A 243 28.64 13.14 -3.92
C GLU A 243 29.17 12.33 -5.10
N ASN A 244 30.13 12.92 -5.82
CA ASN A 244 30.86 12.27 -6.94
C ASN A 244 29.96 11.63 -8.01
N GLY A 245 28.80 12.21 -8.30
CA GLY A 245 27.87 11.67 -9.30
C GLY A 245 27.05 10.46 -8.82
N THR A 246 27.04 10.17 -7.53
CA THR A 246 26.20 9.15 -6.91
C THR A 246 25.24 9.77 -5.89
N ASN A 247 24.10 9.13 -5.67
CA ASN A 247 23.17 9.48 -4.60
C ASN A 247 23.28 8.44 -3.49
N ALA A 248 23.61 8.88 -2.28
CA ALA A 248 23.56 8.03 -1.08
C ALA A 248 22.33 8.43 -0.26
N ALA A 249 21.42 7.47 -0.03
CA ALA A 249 20.23 7.66 0.80
C ALA A 249 20.52 7.15 2.22
N VAL A 250 20.19 7.95 3.23
CA VAL A 250 20.32 7.57 4.66
C VAL A 250 19.04 7.95 5.39
N ARG A 251 18.43 6.98 6.06
CA ARG A 251 17.21 7.19 6.85
C ARG A 251 17.46 8.11 8.05
N PRO A 252 16.52 9.02 8.40
CA PRO A 252 16.68 9.94 9.53
C PRO A 252 16.94 9.24 10.88
N GLU A 253 16.37 8.07 11.12
CA GLU A 253 16.56 7.26 12.34
C GLU A 253 17.94 6.61 12.42
N LYS A 254 18.68 6.59 11.32
CA LYS A 254 20.07 6.08 11.27
C LYS A 254 21.09 7.18 11.54
N ILE A 255 20.70 8.44 11.42
CA ILE A 255 21.56 9.60 11.71
C ILE A 255 21.64 9.80 13.22
N LYS A 256 22.85 9.77 13.74
CA LYS A 256 23.17 10.03 15.15
C LYS A 256 23.82 11.38 15.31
N LEU A 257 23.45 12.08 16.39
CA LEU A 257 24.01 13.39 16.77
C LEU A 257 25.06 13.20 17.86
N TYR A 258 26.17 13.89 17.72
CA TYR A 258 27.29 13.85 18.67
C TYR A 258 27.75 15.28 19.01
N PRO A 259 28.25 15.50 20.25
CA PRO A 259 29.00 16.72 20.56
C PRO A 259 30.25 16.83 19.66
N ILE A 260 30.62 18.05 19.25
CA ILE A 260 31.78 18.28 18.39
C ILE A 260 33.08 17.75 19.01
N ASP A 261 33.20 17.85 20.34
CA ASP A 261 34.38 17.41 21.08
C ASP A 261 34.41 15.90 21.36
N SER A 262 33.44 15.15 20.89
CA SER A 262 33.36 13.71 21.05
C SER A 262 34.28 12.96 20.07
N ASP A 263 34.25 11.64 20.11
CA ASP A 263 35.05 10.73 19.28
C ASP A 263 34.88 11.05 17.76
N LYS A 264 35.92 11.64 17.17
CA LYS A 264 35.90 12.11 15.76
C LYS A 264 35.78 10.99 14.74
N ASP A 265 36.08 9.74 15.11
CA ASP A 265 35.95 8.59 14.21
C ASP A 265 34.47 8.26 13.89
N LYS A 266 33.55 8.78 14.71
CA LYS A 266 32.09 8.67 14.49
C LYS A 266 31.51 9.82 13.66
N HIS A 267 32.27 10.88 13.45
CA HIS A 267 31.80 12.08 12.75
C HIS A 267 31.96 11.90 11.24
N LYS A 268 30.87 12.11 10.52
CA LYS A 268 30.91 12.19 9.04
C LYS A 268 30.81 13.63 8.53
N LYS A 269 29.97 14.45 9.16
CA LYS A 269 29.76 15.84 8.78
C LYS A 269 29.49 16.70 10.01
N LEU A 270 29.81 17.99 9.92
CA LEU A 270 29.49 18.99 10.94
C LEU A 270 28.30 19.85 10.48
N GLY A 271 27.56 20.38 11.44
CA GLY A 271 26.44 21.23 11.15
C GLY A 271 25.88 21.94 12.38
N THR A 272 24.91 22.81 12.15
CA THR A 272 24.20 23.56 13.20
C THR A 272 22.73 23.17 13.17
N ILE A 273 22.13 22.96 14.34
CA ILE A 273 20.70 22.68 14.46
C ILE A 273 19.91 23.90 14.03
N ALA A 274 19.20 23.78 12.92
CA ALA A 274 18.40 24.84 12.34
C ALA A 274 16.97 24.87 12.89
N ASP A 275 16.41 23.69 13.19
CA ASP A 275 15.04 23.54 13.72
C ASP A 275 14.87 22.20 14.42
N ALA A 276 13.84 22.07 15.28
CA ALA A 276 13.48 20.84 15.95
C ALA A 276 11.97 20.78 16.19
N VAL A 277 11.31 19.70 15.72
CA VAL A 277 9.87 19.50 15.80
C VAL A 277 9.56 18.33 16.70
N PHE A 278 8.80 18.55 17.77
CA PHE A 278 8.36 17.50 18.70
C PHE A 278 7.05 16.85 18.23
N LEU A 279 7.06 15.52 18.11
CA LEU A 279 5.92 14.73 17.64
C LEU A 279 5.47 13.66 18.68
N GLY A 280 5.66 13.95 19.97
CA GLY A 280 5.31 13.04 21.06
C GLY A 280 6.49 12.10 21.41
N ASN A 281 6.52 10.91 20.90
CA ASN A 281 7.60 9.94 21.13
C ASN A 281 8.84 10.15 20.24
N LEU A 282 8.75 11.03 19.27
CA LEU A 282 9.77 11.34 18.28
C LEU A 282 9.99 12.85 18.22
N ARG A 283 11.25 13.26 18.15
CA ARG A 283 11.68 14.61 17.81
C ARG A 283 12.45 14.58 16.49
N LYS A 284 12.01 15.35 15.51
CA LYS A 284 12.74 15.55 14.25
C LYS A 284 13.67 16.72 14.43
N VAL A 285 14.94 16.52 14.19
CA VAL A 285 15.99 17.53 14.28
C VAL A 285 16.49 17.83 12.89
N PHE A 286 16.48 19.11 12.48
CA PHE A 286 16.94 19.56 11.18
C PHE A 286 18.30 20.24 11.35
N ILE A 287 19.31 19.72 10.68
CA ILE A 287 20.70 20.15 10.80
C ILE A 287 21.17 20.75 9.47
N ARG A 288 21.57 22.03 9.47
CA ARG A 288 22.22 22.67 8.32
C ARG A 288 23.68 22.29 8.32
N LEU A 289 24.13 21.61 7.27
CA LEU A 289 25.53 21.18 7.15
C LEU A 289 26.47 22.36 6.88
N GLU A 290 27.67 22.29 7.47
CA GLU A 290 28.73 23.25 7.18
C GLU A 290 29.30 23.03 5.78
N GLY A 291 29.52 24.14 5.05
CA GLY A 291 30.10 24.10 3.70
C GLY A 291 29.21 23.53 2.60
N GLN A 292 27.97 23.20 2.91
CA GLN A 292 26.98 22.67 1.95
C GLN A 292 25.63 23.36 2.13
N ASP A 293 24.94 23.65 1.02
CA ASP A 293 23.54 24.12 1.06
C ASP A 293 22.59 22.93 1.18
N MET A 294 22.72 22.21 2.31
CA MET A 294 21.93 21.00 2.59
C MET A 294 21.48 21.00 4.05
N THR A 295 20.21 20.66 4.24
CA THR A 295 19.63 20.34 5.55
C THR A 295 19.42 18.85 5.67
N VAL A 296 19.94 18.26 6.73
CA VAL A 296 19.80 16.83 7.08
C VAL A 296 18.79 16.70 8.20
N MET A 297 17.94 15.71 8.14
CA MET A 297 16.98 15.34 9.19
C MET A 297 17.52 14.17 9.99
N ALA A 298 17.48 14.27 11.32
CA ALA A 298 17.71 13.16 12.24
C ALA A 298 16.47 12.92 13.10
N HIS A 299 16.22 11.65 13.42
CA HIS A 299 15.19 11.25 14.37
C HIS A 299 15.80 10.97 15.74
N GLN A 300 15.29 11.67 16.75
CA GLN A 300 15.65 11.47 18.16
C GLN A 300 14.44 10.94 18.90
N TYR A 301 14.54 9.74 19.47
CA TYR A 301 13.46 9.14 20.25
C TYR A 301 13.53 9.55 21.73
N ALA A 302 12.43 9.48 22.43
CA ALA A 302 12.37 9.79 23.84
C ALA A 302 13.33 8.85 24.63
N GLY A 303 14.30 9.45 25.32
CA GLY A 303 15.38 8.73 26.03
C GLY A 303 16.70 8.63 25.26
N ASP A 304 16.75 9.06 24.00
CA ASP A 304 17.99 9.08 23.22
C ASP A 304 18.81 10.36 23.50
N GLY A 305 19.76 10.26 24.41
CA GLY A 305 20.88 11.17 24.49
C GLY A 305 20.58 12.61 24.98
N LEU A 306 21.33 13.57 24.44
CA LEU A 306 21.33 14.99 24.85
C LEU A 306 20.10 15.74 24.30
N ASP A 307 19.63 16.70 25.08
CA ASP A 307 18.57 17.61 24.66
C ASP A 307 19.16 18.76 23.83
N TRP A 308 19.22 18.56 22.51
CA TRP A 308 19.77 19.49 21.56
C TRP A 308 18.85 20.70 21.34
N GLN A 309 19.44 21.91 21.30
CA GLN A 309 18.72 23.15 21.08
C GLN A 309 19.01 23.73 19.69
N VAL A 310 18.08 24.55 19.18
CA VAL A 310 18.32 25.31 17.96
C VAL A 310 19.53 26.24 18.16
N GLY A 311 20.46 26.20 17.22
CA GLY A 311 21.73 26.95 17.29
C GLY A 311 22.91 26.12 17.78
N ASP A 312 22.68 24.93 18.37
CA ASP A 312 23.79 24.06 18.78
C ASP A 312 24.58 23.56 17.58
N GLN A 313 25.89 23.57 17.72
CA GLN A 313 26.80 22.93 16.77
C GLN A 313 26.92 21.45 17.10
N VAL A 314 26.75 20.60 16.09
CA VAL A 314 26.73 19.15 16.24
C VAL A 314 27.55 18.47 15.14
N ALA A 315 28.10 17.32 15.46
CA ALA A 315 28.57 16.38 14.47
C ALA A 315 27.49 15.33 14.20
N ILE A 316 27.30 14.96 12.94
CA ILE A 316 26.41 13.88 12.55
C ILE A 316 27.20 12.68 12.04
N GLY A 317 26.69 11.48 12.31
CA GLY A 317 27.30 10.24 11.85
C GLY A 317 26.27 9.13 11.67
N TRP A 318 26.64 8.16 10.86
CA TRP A 318 25.86 6.92 10.60
C TRP A 318 26.81 5.82 10.15
N ALA A 319 26.40 4.56 10.23
CA ALA A 319 27.21 3.45 9.75
C ALA A 319 27.23 3.41 8.21
N GLN A 320 28.32 2.99 7.61
CA GLN A 320 28.42 2.85 6.15
C GLN A 320 27.40 1.84 5.61
N THR A 321 27.05 0.84 6.40
CA THR A 321 26.01 -0.15 6.09
C THR A 321 24.58 0.43 6.05
N ASP A 322 24.38 1.63 6.60
CA ASP A 322 23.10 2.33 6.57
C ASP A 322 22.93 3.23 5.33
N GLU A 323 23.95 3.31 4.49
CA GLU A 323 23.91 4.01 3.21
C GLU A 323 23.37 3.11 2.11
N VAL A 324 22.36 3.59 1.40
CA VAL A 324 21.87 2.95 0.19
C VAL A 324 22.32 3.77 -1.01
N ILE A 325 23.20 3.20 -1.81
CA ILE A 325 23.70 3.86 -3.03
C ILE A 325 22.68 3.68 -4.15
N LEU A 326 22.23 4.80 -4.69
CA LEU A 326 21.19 4.84 -5.73
C LEU A 326 21.81 5.26 -7.07
N PRO A 327 21.35 4.68 -8.18
CA PRO A 327 21.75 5.13 -9.51
C PRO A 327 21.32 6.61 -9.74
N CYS A 328 22.11 7.33 -10.54
CA CYS A 328 21.80 8.70 -10.98
C CYS A 328 20.65 8.73 -11.97
#